data_cb361752b5c14a3e18828f96dbe36ba6
#
_entry.id   cb361752b5c14a3e18828f96dbe36ba6
#
_cell.length_a   1.000
_cell.length_b   1.000
_cell.length_c   1.000
_cell.angle_alpha   90.00
_cell.angle_beta   90.00
_cell.angle_gamma   90.00
#
_symmetry.space_group_name_H-M   'P 1'
#
loop_
_entity.id
_entity.type
_entity.pdbx_description
1 polymer ?
#
loop_
_entity_poly.entity_id
_entity_poly.type
_entity_poly.pdbx_seq_one_letter_code
_entity_poly.pdbx_strand_id
1 'polypeptide(L)'
;MQIYQVKEAKIELIEEFIHKNERLFGKKLTEESYVVEVDGSIEGCFNLEMVDESTYWLKQLYLNKEHVQKLFIVFESVLVISRKNGIKCVYVHNQSPVVDILLESLQFKRESDVRIKNINSEKTGNWWAYQVS
;
A
#
# COMPACT_ATOMS: atom_id res chain seq x y z
N MET A 1 13.33 -10.02 -1.61
CA MET A 1 12.51 -8.83 -1.36
C MET A 1 12.11 -8.78 0.11
N GLN A 2 12.22 -7.63 0.72
CA GLN A 2 11.85 -7.42 2.11
C GLN A 2 10.92 -6.22 2.20
N ILE A 3 9.97 -6.28 3.14
CA ILE A 3 9.03 -5.20 3.41
C ILE A 3 9.10 -4.88 4.90
N TYR A 4 9.35 -3.61 5.24
CA TYR A 4 9.45 -3.18 6.63
C TYR A 4 9.16 -1.69 6.72
N GLN A 5 9.02 -1.19 7.94
CA GLN A 5 8.69 0.22 8.15
C GLN A 5 9.92 1.11 8.03
N VAL A 6 9.72 2.36 7.65
CA VAL A 6 10.78 3.35 7.50
C VAL A 6 11.63 3.44 8.76
N LYS A 7 11.02 3.40 9.94
CA LYS A 7 11.75 3.49 11.20
C LYS A 7 12.75 2.37 11.44
N GLU A 8 12.61 1.26 10.72
CA GLU A 8 13.52 0.12 10.81
C GLU A 8 14.57 0.12 9.71
N ALA A 9 14.49 1.05 8.78
CA ALA A 9 15.38 1.11 7.63
C ALA A 9 16.66 1.87 7.95
N LYS A 10 17.69 1.56 7.19
CA LYS A 10 18.92 2.37 7.22
C LYS A 10 18.59 3.70 6.56
N ILE A 11 18.99 4.79 7.21
CA ILE A 11 18.64 6.12 6.73
C ILE A 11 19.19 6.39 5.33
N GLU A 12 20.35 5.84 5.00
CA GLU A 12 20.95 6.02 3.69
C GLU A 12 20.06 5.47 2.57
N LEU A 13 19.40 4.34 2.81
CA LEU A 13 18.52 3.74 1.83
C LEU A 13 17.27 4.59 1.62
N ILE A 14 16.74 5.16 2.69
CA ILE A 14 15.57 6.02 2.61
C ILE A 14 15.92 7.31 1.87
N GLU A 15 17.03 7.92 2.20
CA GLU A 15 17.47 9.15 1.53
C GLU A 15 17.69 8.94 0.03
N GLU A 16 18.30 7.84 -0.34
CA GLU A 16 18.50 7.48 -1.74
C GLU A 16 17.17 7.31 -2.47
N PHE A 17 16.22 6.64 -1.85
CA PHE A 17 14.91 6.43 -2.44
C PHE A 17 14.17 7.76 -2.63
N ILE A 18 14.18 8.61 -1.62
CA ILE A 18 13.52 9.92 -1.67
C ILE A 18 14.17 10.77 -2.76
N HIS A 19 15.48 10.76 -2.84
CA HIS A 19 16.20 11.55 -3.84
C HIS A 19 15.83 11.12 -5.27
N LYS A 20 15.76 9.81 -5.52
CA LYS A 20 15.40 9.29 -6.83
C LYS A 20 13.94 9.55 -7.20
N ASN A 21 13.09 9.73 -6.22
CA ASN A 21 11.64 9.85 -6.41
C ASN A 21 11.08 11.14 -5.82
N GLU A 22 11.89 12.17 -5.79
CA GLU A 22 11.58 13.45 -5.14
C GLU A 22 10.24 14.03 -5.57
N ARG A 23 9.90 13.92 -6.84
CA ARG A 23 8.64 14.44 -7.36
C ARG A 23 7.41 13.70 -6.83
N LEU A 24 7.60 12.45 -6.42
CA LEU A 24 6.49 11.58 -6.01
C LEU A 24 6.26 11.60 -4.50
N PHE A 25 7.32 11.72 -3.70
CA PHE A 25 7.21 11.42 -2.28
C PHE A 25 7.74 12.49 -1.33
N GLY A 26 8.11 13.66 -1.79
CA GLY A 26 8.79 14.66 -1.00
C GLY A 26 8.27 14.91 0.42
N LYS A 27 7.03 14.57 0.74
CA LYS A 27 6.45 14.87 2.04
C LYS A 27 5.57 13.78 2.62
N LYS A 28 5.57 12.57 2.02
CA LYS A 28 4.55 11.59 2.38
C LYS A 28 5.04 10.34 3.09
N LEU A 29 6.34 10.18 3.21
CA LEU A 29 6.89 9.09 3.99
C LEU A 29 7.03 9.51 5.44
N THR A 30 6.50 8.67 6.32
CA THR A 30 6.63 8.85 7.77
C THR A 30 7.35 7.65 8.33
N GLU A 31 7.69 7.67 9.60
CA GLU A 31 8.31 6.53 10.25
C GLU A 31 7.45 5.27 10.18
N GLU A 32 6.13 5.46 10.09
CA GLU A 32 5.19 4.34 10.04
C GLU A 32 4.95 3.81 8.63
N SER A 33 5.39 4.53 7.59
CA SER A 33 5.27 4.06 6.21
C SER A 33 6.07 2.78 6.02
N TYR A 34 5.60 1.94 5.09
CA TYR A 34 6.31 0.72 4.72
C TYR A 34 7.12 0.95 3.46
N VAL A 35 8.26 0.30 3.38
CA VAL A 35 9.12 0.35 2.19
C VAL A 35 9.35 -1.06 1.68
N VAL A 36 9.56 -1.16 0.38
CA VAL A 36 9.83 -2.42 -0.30
C VAL A 36 11.28 -2.40 -0.76
N GLU A 37 12.10 -3.28 -0.19
CA GLU A 37 13.51 -3.38 -0.55
C GLU A 37 13.70 -4.54 -1.51
N VAL A 38 14.38 -4.28 -2.63
CA VAL A 38 14.72 -5.29 -3.62
C VAL A 38 16.20 -5.14 -3.95
N ASP A 39 16.95 -6.22 -3.80
CA ASP A 39 18.38 -6.26 -4.13
C ASP A 39 19.19 -5.13 -3.49
N GLY A 40 18.88 -4.82 -2.24
CA GLY A 40 19.63 -3.85 -1.46
C GLY A 40 19.24 -2.40 -1.65
N SER A 41 18.18 -2.12 -2.40
CA SER A 41 17.67 -0.76 -2.60
C SER A 41 16.19 -0.71 -2.30
N ILE A 42 15.72 0.45 -1.85
CA ILE A 42 14.28 0.66 -1.68
C ILE A 42 13.69 0.95 -3.05
N GLU A 43 12.72 0.15 -3.46
CA GLU A 43 12.12 0.22 -4.79
C GLU A 43 10.62 0.52 -4.75
N GLY A 44 10.05 0.65 -3.57
CA GLY A 44 8.64 0.96 -3.43
C GLY A 44 8.28 1.34 -2.01
N CYS A 45 7.03 1.76 -1.85
CA CYS A 45 6.52 2.14 -0.53
C CYS A 45 5.00 2.08 -0.52
N PHE A 46 4.43 2.06 0.67
CA PHE A 46 2.99 2.22 0.85
C PHE A 46 2.70 2.63 2.29
N ASN A 47 1.50 3.13 2.49
CA ASN A 47 1.01 3.48 3.82
C ASN A 47 -0.22 2.65 4.14
N LEU A 48 -0.33 2.23 5.40
CA LEU A 48 -1.53 1.59 5.92
C LEU A 48 -2.11 2.53 6.97
N GLU A 49 -3.15 3.27 6.58
CA GLU A 49 -3.79 4.20 7.48
C GLU A 49 -4.87 3.46 8.27
N MET A 50 -4.82 3.56 9.59
CA MET A 50 -5.85 2.96 10.43
C MET A 50 -7.09 3.85 10.38
N VAL A 51 -8.17 3.33 9.83
CA VAL A 51 -9.44 4.04 9.72
C VAL A 51 -10.23 3.89 11.02
N ASP A 52 -10.20 2.69 11.58
CA ASP A 52 -10.76 2.38 12.89
C ASP A 52 -9.98 1.20 13.46
N GLU A 53 -10.40 0.68 14.61
CA GLU A 53 -9.67 -0.39 15.30
C GLU A 53 -9.41 -1.64 14.47
N SER A 54 -10.22 -1.87 13.45
CA SER A 54 -10.17 -3.12 12.69
C SER A 54 -10.00 -2.92 11.19
N THR A 55 -9.78 -1.69 10.73
CA THR A 55 -9.79 -1.39 9.31
C THR A 55 -8.56 -0.58 8.90
N TYR A 56 -7.87 -1.06 7.88
CA TYR A 56 -6.80 -0.32 7.21
C TYR A 56 -7.26 0.21 5.86
N TRP A 57 -6.70 1.34 5.49
CA TRP A 57 -6.80 1.89 4.13
C TRP A 57 -5.39 1.90 3.55
N LEU A 58 -5.17 1.10 2.51
CA LEU A 58 -3.88 1.06 1.82
C LEU A 58 -3.77 2.27 0.90
N LYS A 59 -2.80 3.12 1.15
CA LYS A 59 -2.63 4.39 0.45
C LYS A 59 -1.23 4.54 -0.11
N GLN A 60 -1.12 5.36 -1.14
CA GLN A 60 0.18 5.80 -1.66
C GLN A 60 1.11 4.65 -2.03
N LEU A 61 0.52 3.60 -2.57
CA LEU A 61 1.31 2.46 -3.04
C LEU A 61 2.10 2.85 -4.28
N TYR A 62 3.39 2.69 -4.19
CA TYR A 62 4.29 2.88 -5.31
C TYR A 62 5.24 1.70 -5.39
N LEU A 63 5.50 1.25 -6.61
CA LEU A 63 6.53 0.25 -6.88
C LEU A 63 7.19 0.64 -8.19
N ASN A 64 8.52 0.66 -8.19
CA ASN A 64 9.27 0.97 -9.40
C ASN A 64 8.80 0.03 -10.52
N LYS A 65 8.56 0.60 -11.70
CA LYS A 65 8.01 -0.15 -12.83
C LYS A 65 8.84 -1.37 -13.23
N GLU A 66 10.12 -1.35 -12.93
CA GLU A 66 10.99 -2.50 -13.20
C GLU A 66 10.63 -3.71 -12.34
N HIS A 67 9.88 -3.49 -11.26
CA HIS A 67 9.49 -4.53 -10.31
C HIS A 67 7.99 -4.74 -10.25
N VAL A 68 7.25 -4.26 -11.26
CA VAL A 68 5.79 -4.32 -11.25
C VAL A 68 5.26 -5.75 -11.11
N GLN A 69 6.01 -6.74 -11.60
CA GLN A 69 5.62 -8.14 -11.47
C GLN A 69 5.61 -8.61 -10.01
N LYS A 70 6.21 -7.84 -9.10
CA LYS A 70 6.21 -8.15 -7.67
C LYS A 70 5.03 -7.55 -6.93
N LEU A 71 4.16 -6.83 -7.63
CA LEU A 71 3.03 -6.15 -7.01
C LEU A 71 2.10 -7.13 -6.30
N PHE A 72 1.91 -8.31 -6.88
CA PHE A 72 1.10 -9.36 -6.26
C PHE A 72 1.64 -9.71 -4.85
N ILE A 73 2.95 -9.88 -4.74
CA ILE A 73 3.59 -10.22 -3.46
C ILE A 73 3.45 -9.06 -2.48
N VAL A 74 3.53 -7.83 -2.96
CA VAL A 74 3.34 -6.66 -2.11
C VAL A 74 1.94 -6.66 -1.50
N PHE A 75 0.91 -6.91 -2.31
CA PHE A 75 -0.46 -6.99 -1.79
C PHE A 75 -0.62 -8.14 -0.80
N GLU A 76 -0.04 -9.31 -1.09
CA GLU A 76 -0.09 -10.42 -0.15
C GLU A 76 0.56 -10.05 1.17
N SER A 77 1.68 -9.32 1.12
CA SER A 77 2.35 -8.87 2.33
C SER A 77 1.49 -7.90 3.14
N VAL A 78 0.76 -7.03 2.46
CA VAL A 78 -0.19 -6.13 3.13
C VAL A 78 -1.21 -6.94 3.93
N LEU A 79 -1.72 -8.02 3.34
CA LEU A 79 -2.71 -8.86 4.02
C LEU A 79 -2.10 -9.60 5.21
N VAL A 80 -0.86 -10.06 5.09
CA VAL A 80 -0.16 -10.71 6.21
C VAL A 80 0.06 -9.72 7.34
N ILE A 81 0.52 -8.52 7.03
CA ILE A 81 0.73 -7.47 8.03
C ILE A 81 -0.60 -7.13 8.73
N SER A 82 -1.65 -7.00 7.95
CA SER A 82 -2.97 -6.68 8.49
C SER A 82 -3.47 -7.75 9.45
N ARG A 83 -3.30 -9.01 9.06
CA ARG A 83 -3.70 -10.13 9.91
C ARG A 83 -2.92 -10.14 11.22
N LYS A 84 -1.62 -9.90 11.18
CA LYS A 84 -0.78 -9.85 12.37
C LYS A 84 -1.21 -8.75 13.32
N ASN A 85 -1.74 -7.66 12.78
CA ASN A 85 -2.16 -6.51 13.58
C ASN A 85 -3.62 -6.57 14.00
N GLY A 86 -4.29 -7.69 13.79
CA GLY A 86 -5.69 -7.85 14.19
C GLY A 86 -6.69 -7.10 13.34
N ILE A 87 -6.28 -6.70 12.15
CA ILE A 87 -7.13 -5.97 11.21
C ILE A 87 -8.08 -6.94 10.53
N LYS A 88 -9.32 -6.53 10.37
CA LYS A 88 -10.36 -7.37 9.77
C LYS A 88 -10.75 -6.96 8.36
N CYS A 89 -10.44 -5.74 7.97
CA CYS A 89 -10.80 -5.25 6.63
C CYS A 89 -9.71 -4.32 6.10
N VAL A 90 -9.37 -4.48 4.82
CA VAL A 90 -8.43 -3.60 4.14
C VAL A 90 -9.13 -3.00 2.93
N TYR A 91 -9.16 -1.67 2.86
CA TYR A 91 -9.69 -0.94 1.71
C TYR A 91 -8.58 -0.47 0.80
N VAL A 92 -8.84 -0.53 -0.50
CA VAL A 92 -7.93 -0.01 -1.53
C VAL A 92 -8.76 0.79 -2.54
N HIS A 93 -8.32 2.00 -2.85
CA HIS A 93 -8.88 2.77 -3.95
C HIS A 93 -7.92 2.72 -5.11
N ASN A 94 -8.42 2.44 -6.31
CA ASN A 94 -7.57 2.23 -7.46
C ASN A 94 -8.22 2.73 -8.75
N GLN A 95 -7.39 3.30 -9.61
CA GLN A 95 -7.85 3.83 -10.91
C GLN A 95 -7.31 3.03 -12.10
N SER A 96 -6.46 2.03 -11.85
CA SER A 96 -5.85 1.25 -12.91
C SER A 96 -6.64 -0.04 -13.18
N PRO A 97 -7.13 -0.26 -14.41
CA PRO A 97 -7.80 -1.52 -14.74
C PRO A 97 -6.93 -2.76 -14.54
N VAL A 98 -5.63 -2.63 -14.74
CA VAL A 98 -4.70 -3.74 -14.55
C VAL A 98 -4.63 -4.12 -13.06
N VAL A 99 -4.55 -3.13 -12.19
CA VAL A 99 -4.53 -3.38 -10.75
C VAL A 99 -5.88 -3.91 -10.27
N ASP A 100 -6.98 -3.49 -10.88
CA ASP A 100 -8.30 -4.04 -10.56
C ASP A 100 -8.33 -5.56 -10.79
N ILE A 101 -7.76 -6.01 -11.89
CA ILE A 101 -7.68 -7.45 -12.19
C ILE A 101 -6.88 -8.18 -11.11
N LEU A 102 -5.78 -7.58 -10.69
CA LEU A 102 -4.93 -8.14 -9.66
C LEU A 102 -5.66 -8.25 -8.32
N LEU A 103 -6.37 -7.18 -7.94
CA LEU A 103 -7.12 -7.17 -6.68
C LEU A 103 -8.21 -8.23 -6.70
N GLU A 104 -8.90 -8.38 -7.81
CA GLU A 104 -9.93 -9.42 -7.94
C GLU A 104 -9.30 -10.81 -7.80
N SER A 105 -8.14 -11.05 -8.40
CA SER A 105 -7.47 -12.35 -8.30
C SER A 105 -7.01 -12.65 -6.88
N LEU A 106 -6.79 -11.63 -6.06
CA LEU A 106 -6.43 -11.77 -4.65
C LEU A 106 -7.64 -11.88 -3.73
N GLN A 107 -8.83 -11.96 -4.29
CA GLN A 107 -10.10 -12.09 -3.56
C GLN A 107 -10.57 -10.81 -2.90
N PHE A 108 -10.08 -9.66 -3.33
CA PHE A 108 -10.71 -8.39 -2.97
C PHE A 108 -12.06 -8.30 -3.68
N LYS A 109 -13.01 -7.63 -3.05
CA LYS A 109 -14.34 -7.41 -3.60
C LYS A 109 -14.55 -5.95 -3.91
N ARG A 110 -15.25 -5.67 -5.02
CA ARG A 110 -15.64 -4.30 -5.32
C ARG A 110 -16.57 -3.80 -4.23
N GLU A 111 -16.37 -2.57 -3.80
CA GLU A 111 -17.14 -1.99 -2.72
C GLU A 111 -17.71 -0.64 -3.15
N SER A 112 -19.04 -0.55 -3.19
CA SER A 112 -19.71 0.68 -3.60
C SER A 112 -20.09 1.57 -2.42
N ASP A 113 -20.16 1.02 -1.22
CA ASP A 113 -20.55 1.75 -0.01
C ASP A 113 -19.38 1.79 0.96
N VAL A 114 -18.44 2.68 0.70
CA VAL A 114 -17.25 2.81 1.54
C VAL A 114 -17.52 3.77 2.67
N ARG A 115 -17.37 3.29 3.89
CA ARG A 115 -17.65 4.07 5.11
C ARG A 115 -16.42 4.70 5.73
N ILE A 116 -15.48 5.10 4.92
CA ILE A 116 -14.32 5.83 5.39
C ILE A 116 -14.66 7.31 5.46
N LYS A 117 -14.50 7.89 6.63
CA LYS A 117 -14.76 9.32 6.82
C LYS A 117 -13.73 10.15 6.06
N ASN A 118 -14.17 11.30 5.57
CA ASN A 118 -13.31 12.26 4.88
C ASN A 118 -12.78 11.78 3.53
N ILE A 119 -13.43 10.79 2.94
CA ILE A 119 -13.09 10.41 1.58
C ILE A 119 -13.68 11.46 0.66
N ASN A 120 -12.84 11.92 -0.22
CA ASN A 120 -13.29 12.81 -1.26
C ASN A 120 -14.08 12.00 -2.29
N SER A 121 -15.38 12.24 -2.35
CA SER A 121 -16.32 11.46 -3.16
C SER A 121 -16.16 11.66 -4.66
N GLU A 122 -15.38 12.63 -5.08
CA GLU A 122 -15.19 12.92 -6.49
C GLU A 122 -14.25 11.96 -7.18
N LYS A 123 -13.67 11.03 -6.46
CA LYS A 123 -12.66 10.14 -6.99
C LYS A 123 -13.19 9.27 -8.10
N THR A 124 -12.51 9.28 -9.24
CA THR A 124 -12.72 8.28 -10.26
C THR A 124 -12.04 6.98 -9.81
N GLY A 125 -12.37 5.88 -10.48
CA GLY A 125 -11.79 4.60 -10.12
C GLY A 125 -12.70 3.80 -9.21
N ASN A 126 -12.15 2.74 -8.64
CA ASN A 126 -12.92 1.77 -7.90
C ASN A 126 -12.39 1.56 -6.50
N TRP A 127 -13.31 1.34 -5.57
CA TRP A 127 -12.98 0.91 -4.22
C TRP A 127 -13.04 -0.61 -4.14
N TRP A 128 -12.08 -1.17 -3.43
CA TRP A 128 -11.99 -2.60 -3.19
C TRP A 128 -11.83 -2.84 -1.70
N ALA A 129 -12.35 -3.95 -1.24
CA ALA A 129 -12.23 -4.35 0.18
C ALA A 129 -11.86 -5.81 0.28
N TYR A 130 -11.02 -6.13 1.25
CA TYR A 130 -10.66 -7.49 1.58
C TYR A 130 -11.01 -7.78 3.03
N GLN A 131 -11.74 -8.87 3.26
CA GLN A 131 -12.06 -9.30 4.62
C GLN A 131 -10.96 -10.23 5.11
N VAL A 132 -10.19 -9.76 6.07
CA VAL A 132 -9.08 -10.52 6.65
C VAL A 132 -9.65 -11.50 7.68
N SER A 133 -9.41 -12.75 7.48
CA SER A 133 -9.93 -13.79 8.39
C SER A 133 -8.90 -14.23 9.42
#